data_3676f866930ee829001c5553d08b32fb
#
_entry.id   3676f866930ee829001c5553d08b32fb
#
_cell.length_a   1.000
_cell.length_b   1.000
_cell.length_c   1.000
_cell.angle_alpha   90.00
_cell.angle_beta   90.00
_cell.angle_gamma   90.00
#
_symmetry.space_group_name_H-M   'P 1'
#
loop_
_entity.id
_entity.type
_entity.pdbx_description
1 polymer ?
#
loop_
_entity_poly.entity_id
_entity_poly.type
_entity_poly.pdbx_seq_one_letter_code
_entity_poly.pdbx_strand_id
1 'polypeptide(L)'
;MLGGEVKGSVDMSDIETYVCNALREIGYDEHYSDIWKNYAIDVRHIEVINKIGIQSADINQGVERDGWGDQGVFVGYTCKDPALINRELWLTRKLNGALYELAKKSGNLGLDIKTQITIDDATGTIETAIVAIPMLQPEDIKTVHH
;
A
#
# COMPACT_ATOMS: atom_id res chain seq x y z
N MET A 1 0.86 7.98 11.87
CA MET A 1 1.39 7.43 13.14
C MET A 1 2.21 6.20 12.86
N LEU A 2 3.41 6.12 13.44
CA LEU A 2 4.29 4.96 13.40
C LEU A 2 4.28 4.29 14.78
N GLY A 3 4.24 2.96 14.82
CA GLY A 3 4.25 2.19 16.06
C GLY A 3 5.01 0.89 15.85
N GLY A 4 5.59 0.36 16.91
CA GLY A 4 6.36 -0.88 16.91
C GLY A 4 7.49 -0.83 17.92
N GLU A 5 8.35 -1.85 17.88
CA GLU A 5 9.54 -1.94 18.69
C GLU A 5 10.76 -2.22 17.83
N VAL A 6 11.89 -1.64 18.19
CA VAL A 6 13.17 -1.85 17.52
C VAL A 6 14.23 -2.33 18.50
N LYS A 7 15.14 -3.18 18.04
CA LYS A 7 16.29 -3.63 18.84
C LYS A 7 17.41 -2.57 18.78
N GLY A 8 17.91 -2.17 19.93
CA GLY A 8 19.02 -1.21 20.05
C GLY A 8 18.62 0.25 19.94
N SER A 9 19.60 1.12 19.89
CA SER A 9 19.40 2.55 19.69
C SER A 9 19.33 2.84 18.19
N VAL A 10 18.14 3.20 17.71
CA VAL A 10 17.95 3.71 16.35
C VAL A 10 17.84 5.23 16.44
N ASP A 11 18.60 5.94 15.62
CA ASP A 11 18.44 7.39 15.48
C ASP A 11 17.13 7.65 14.73
N MET A 12 16.18 8.26 15.44
CA MET A 12 14.86 8.58 14.92
C MET A 12 14.75 10.05 14.45
N SER A 13 15.89 10.79 14.45
CA SER A 13 15.90 12.21 14.07
C SER A 13 15.39 12.43 12.63
N ASP A 14 15.63 11.48 11.73
CA ASP A 14 15.29 11.57 10.31
C ASP A 14 13.99 10.84 9.93
N ILE A 15 13.19 10.37 10.91
CA ILE A 15 12.01 9.54 10.63
C ILE A 15 10.98 10.25 9.74
N GLU A 16 10.81 11.55 9.91
CA GLU A 16 9.92 12.36 9.06
C GLU A 16 10.41 12.39 7.62
N THR A 17 11.72 12.53 7.43
CA THR A 17 12.35 12.50 6.11
C THR A 17 12.11 11.16 5.41
N TYR A 18 12.28 10.05 6.11
CA TYR A 18 12.02 8.72 5.55
C TYR A 18 10.56 8.53 5.16
N VAL A 19 9.62 8.97 6.00
CA VAL A 19 8.17 8.90 5.71
C VAL A 19 7.83 9.74 4.48
N CYS A 20 8.30 10.99 4.43
CA CYS A 20 8.04 11.87 3.29
C CYS A 20 8.64 11.34 1.99
N ASN A 21 9.85 10.77 2.03
CA ASN A 21 10.47 10.17 0.86
C ASN A 21 9.70 8.95 0.36
N ALA A 22 9.25 8.07 1.26
CA ALA A 22 8.42 6.92 0.88
C ALA A 22 7.11 7.35 0.21
N LEU A 23 6.48 8.43 0.69
CA LEU A 23 5.27 8.97 0.07
C LEU A 23 5.54 9.56 -1.33
N ARG A 24 6.68 10.25 -1.50
CA ARG A 24 7.11 10.76 -2.82
C ARG A 24 7.37 9.61 -3.81
N GLU A 25 8.01 8.54 -3.37
CA GLU A 25 8.24 7.34 -4.21
C GLU A 25 6.94 6.69 -4.69
N ILE A 26 5.91 6.70 -3.85
CA ILE A 26 4.56 6.23 -4.22
C ILE A 26 3.89 7.19 -5.23
N GLY A 27 4.32 8.44 -5.31
CA GLY A 27 3.77 9.44 -6.23
C GLY A 27 3.00 10.58 -5.54
N TYR A 28 2.93 10.60 -4.21
CA TYR A 28 2.40 11.74 -3.45
C TYR A 28 3.49 12.80 -3.25
N ASP A 29 3.99 13.34 -4.36
CA ASP A 29 4.96 14.42 -4.36
C ASP A 29 4.29 15.81 -4.34
N GLU A 30 5.11 16.86 -4.35
CA GLU A 30 4.66 18.25 -4.35
C GLU A 30 3.83 18.57 -5.60
N HIS A 31 4.21 18.03 -6.76
CA HIS A 31 3.50 18.26 -8.02
C HIS A 31 2.10 17.65 -7.98
N TYR A 32 1.97 16.42 -7.46
CA TYR A 32 0.68 15.77 -7.25
C TYR A 32 -0.19 16.59 -6.30
N SER A 33 0.39 17.06 -5.19
CA SER A 33 -0.33 17.89 -4.20
C SER A 33 -0.81 19.21 -4.79
N ASP A 34 -0.03 19.85 -5.65
CA ASP A 34 -0.39 21.12 -6.29
C ASP A 34 -1.54 20.96 -7.29
N ILE A 35 -1.64 19.81 -7.97
CA ILE A 35 -2.75 19.48 -8.88
C ILE A 35 -4.02 19.12 -8.10
N TRP A 36 -3.90 18.22 -7.13
CA TRP A 36 -5.04 17.65 -6.39
C TRP A 36 -5.50 18.48 -5.21
N LYS A 37 -4.67 19.42 -4.74
CA LYS A 37 -4.97 20.39 -3.66
C LYS A 37 -5.56 19.68 -2.41
N ASN A 38 -6.77 20.08 -2.00
CA ASN A 38 -7.44 19.55 -0.80
C ASN A 38 -7.90 18.08 -0.91
N TYR A 39 -7.75 17.46 -2.09
CA TYR A 39 -8.14 16.08 -2.33
C TYR A 39 -6.95 15.10 -2.24
N ALA A 40 -5.74 15.58 -1.95
CA ALA A 40 -4.54 14.77 -1.83
C ALA A 40 -3.81 15.01 -0.51
N ILE A 41 -3.01 14.03 -0.12
CA ILE A 41 -2.01 14.18 0.93
C ILE A 41 -0.94 15.16 0.43
N ASP A 42 -0.63 16.17 1.22
CA ASP A 42 0.48 17.10 0.95
C ASP A 42 1.66 16.74 1.86
N VAL A 43 2.73 16.22 1.25
CA VAL A 43 3.93 15.78 1.97
C VAL A 43 4.64 16.91 2.73
N ARG A 44 4.37 18.17 2.36
CA ARG A 44 4.92 19.37 3.04
C ARG A 44 4.28 19.64 4.40
N HIS A 45 3.10 19.05 4.65
CA HIS A 45 2.27 19.33 5.83
C HIS A 45 1.88 18.06 6.60
N ILE A 46 2.66 16.98 6.47
CA ILE A 46 2.40 15.75 7.20
C ILE A 46 2.95 15.86 8.62
N GLU A 47 2.11 15.55 9.60
CA GLU A 47 2.52 15.32 10.98
C GLU A 47 2.88 13.84 11.17
N VAL A 48 4.10 13.55 11.61
CA VAL A 48 4.55 12.20 11.92
C VAL A 48 4.51 11.98 13.44
N ILE A 49 3.53 11.20 13.89
CA ILE A 49 3.46 10.76 15.30
C ILE A 49 4.27 9.48 15.43
N ASN A 50 5.44 9.57 16.04
CA ASN A 50 6.31 8.43 16.32
C ASN A 50 6.03 7.83 17.68
N LYS A 51 5.64 6.55 17.71
CA LYS A 51 5.41 5.72 18.91
C LYS A 51 6.25 4.44 18.87
N ILE A 52 7.35 4.45 18.12
CA ILE A 52 8.30 3.33 18.09
C ILE A 52 9.07 3.34 19.41
N GLY A 53 9.02 2.20 20.12
CA GLY A 53 9.74 1.97 21.35
C GLY A 53 11.00 1.13 21.15
N ILE A 54 11.83 1.05 22.19
CA ILE A 54 12.96 0.12 22.24
C ILE A 54 12.45 -1.19 22.85
N GLN A 55 12.81 -2.30 22.21
CA GLN A 55 12.47 -3.64 22.69
C GLN A 55 13.05 -3.88 24.10
N SER A 56 12.26 -4.49 24.98
CA SER A 56 12.70 -4.78 26.35
C SER A 56 13.94 -5.70 26.37
N ALA A 57 14.79 -5.50 27.38
CA ALA A 57 16.01 -6.31 27.55
C ALA A 57 15.71 -7.81 27.74
N ASP A 58 14.57 -8.14 28.35
CA ASP A 58 14.16 -9.54 28.61
C ASP A 58 13.84 -10.29 27.30
N ILE A 59 13.10 -9.64 26.40
CA ILE A 59 12.79 -10.18 25.05
C ILE A 59 14.09 -10.33 24.25
N ASN A 60 14.99 -9.37 24.35
CA ASN A 60 16.27 -9.38 23.67
C ASN A 60 17.15 -10.59 24.07
N GLN A 61 17.17 -10.95 25.37
CA GLN A 61 17.94 -12.13 25.84
C GLN A 61 17.38 -13.45 25.30
N GLY A 62 16.07 -13.57 25.12
CA GLY A 62 15.41 -14.74 24.54
C GLY A 62 15.74 -14.91 23.06
N VAL A 63 15.77 -13.81 22.30
CA VAL A 63 16.05 -13.81 20.85
C VAL A 63 17.54 -14.08 20.56
N GLU A 64 18.46 -13.61 21.41
CA GLU A 64 19.90 -13.74 21.17
C GLU A 64 20.44 -15.16 21.33
N ARG A 65 19.77 -16.01 22.12
CA ARG A 65 20.27 -17.36 22.40
C ARG A 65 20.03 -18.39 21.31
N ASP A 66 18.87 -18.38 20.60
CA ASP A 66 18.54 -19.36 19.57
C ASP A 66 17.51 -18.86 18.51
N GLY A 67 17.21 -17.57 18.44
CA GLY A 67 16.27 -17.01 17.46
C GLY A 67 14.78 -17.25 17.75
N TRP A 68 14.45 -17.72 18.95
CA TRP A 68 13.07 -18.00 19.37
C TRP A 68 12.58 -16.87 20.32
N GLY A 69 12.12 -15.77 19.73
CA GLY A 69 11.83 -14.58 20.53
C GLY A 69 10.42 -14.47 21.09
N ASP A 70 9.43 -15.02 20.42
CA ASP A 70 8.03 -14.83 20.83
C ASP A 70 7.13 -15.89 20.21
N GLN A 71 5.90 -15.99 20.75
CA GLN A 71 4.83 -16.82 20.23
C GLN A 71 4.08 -16.05 19.14
N GLY A 72 3.66 -16.74 18.09
CA GLY A 72 2.87 -16.15 17.02
C GLY A 72 1.90 -17.16 16.41
N VAL A 73 0.82 -16.66 15.83
CA VAL A 73 -0.05 -17.44 14.95
C VAL A 73 0.37 -17.16 13.51
N PHE A 74 0.87 -18.19 12.86
CA PHE A 74 1.31 -18.09 11.47
C PHE A 74 0.28 -18.78 10.58
N VAL A 75 -0.26 -18.05 9.59
CA VAL A 75 -1.20 -18.59 8.61
C VAL A 75 -0.54 -18.58 7.24
N GLY A 76 -0.41 -19.75 6.65
CA GLY A 76 0.06 -19.93 5.28
C GLY A 76 -1.07 -20.35 4.37
N TYR A 77 -1.14 -19.80 3.17
CA TYR A 77 -2.07 -20.19 2.13
C TYR A 77 -1.36 -20.18 0.77
N THR A 78 -1.55 -21.24 0.03
CA THR A 78 -1.12 -21.32 -1.38
C THR A 78 -2.13 -22.14 -2.17
N CYS A 79 -2.28 -21.82 -3.45
CA CYS A 79 -3.15 -22.57 -4.36
C CYS A 79 -2.36 -23.09 -5.57
N LYS A 80 -2.97 -24.00 -6.33
CA LYS A 80 -2.37 -24.62 -7.51
C LYS A 80 -2.36 -23.69 -8.75
N ASP A 81 -2.67 -22.43 -8.59
CA ASP A 81 -2.59 -21.44 -9.65
C ASP A 81 -1.12 -21.08 -9.93
N PRO A 82 -0.72 -20.71 -11.16
CA PRO A 82 0.65 -20.30 -11.48
C PRO A 82 1.20 -19.18 -10.61
N ALA A 83 0.35 -18.34 -10.03
CA ALA A 83 0.74 -17.28 -9.11
C ALA A 83 0.96 -17.76 -7.66
N LEU A 84 0.61 -19.01 -7.33
CA LEU A 84 0.64 -19.62 -5.99
C LEU A 84 -0.21 -18.88 -4.93
N ILE A 85 -0.97 -17.89 -5.35
CA ILE A 85 -1.92 -17.14 -4.51
C ILE A 85 -3.32 -17.23 -5.14
N ASN A 86 -4.33 -16.86 -4.36
CA ASN A 86 -5.70 -16.79 -4.84
C ASN A 86 -5.78 -15.99 -6.15
N ARG A 87 -6.50 -16.52 -7.14
CA ARG A 87 -6.56 -15.99 -8.50
C ARG A 87 -7.19 -14.61 -8.56
N GLU A 88 -8.24 -14.37 -7.77
CA GLU A 88 -8.89 -13.05 -7.66
C GLU A 88 -7.89 -12.02 -7.14
N LEU A 89 -7.14 -12.36 -6.09
CA LEU A 89 -6.13 -11.47 -5.52
C LEU A 89 -5.02 -11.17 -6.53
N TRP A 90 -4.56 -12.17 -7.28
CA TRP A 90 -3.55 -11.99 -8.32
C TRP A 90 -4.04 -11.07 -9.43
N LEU A 91 -5.25 -11.31 -9.95
CA LEU A 91 -5.86 -10.49 -10.99
C LEU A 91 -6.13 -9.06 -10.50
N THR A 92 -6.65 -8.92 -9.28
CA THR A 92 -6.89 -7.61 -8.65
C THR A 92 -5.59 -6.80 -8.53
N ARG A 93 -4.50 -7.43 -8.10
CA ARG A 93 -3.18 -6.77 -8.03
C ARG A 93 -2.65 -6.37 -9.41
N LYS A 94 -2.84 -7.22 -10.42
CA LYS A 94 -2.45 -6.89 -11.81
C LYS A 94 -3.25 -5.73 -12.36
N LEU A 95 -4.56 -5.73 -12.17
CA LEU A 95 -5.44 -4.64 -12.58
C LEU A 95 -5.07 -3.34 -11.87
N ASN A 96 -4.94 -3.39 -10.54
CA ASN A 96 -4.56 -2.21 -9.74
C ASN A 96 -3.21 -1.64 -10.18
N GLY A 97 -2.19 -2.49 -10.39
CA GLY A 97 -0.88 -2.06 -10.86
C GLY A 97 -0.93 -1.39 -12.24
N ALA A 98 -1.71 -1.93 -13.17
CA ALA A 98 -1.88 -1.32 -14.49
C ALA A 98 -2.57 0.06 -14.42
N LEU A 99 -3.60 0.16 -13.59
CA LEU A 99 -4.31 1.43 -13.35
C LEU A 99 -3.43 2.46 -12.64
N TYR A 100 -2.60 2.03 -11.70
CA TYR A 100 -1.64 2.88 -11.01
C TYR A 100 -0.61 3.49 -11.99
N GLU A 101 -0.04 2.68 -12.89
CA GLU A 101 0.87 3.18 -13.92
C GLU A 101 0.17 4.13 -14.91
N LEU A 102 -1.11 3.91 -15.18
CA LEU A 102 -1.93 4.82 -15.97
C LEU A 102 -2.15 6.15 -15.23
N ALA A 103 -2.51 6.09 -13.95
CA ALA A 103 -2.75 7.26 -13.12
C ALA A 103 -1.50 8.14 -12.98
N LYS A 104 -0.31 7.54 -12.81
CA LYS A 104 0.96 8.28 -12.76
C LYS A 104 1.26 9.06 -14.06
N LYS A 105 0.76 8.58 -15.18
CA LYS A 105 0.94 9.24 -16.50
C LYS A 105 -0.17 10.24 -16.83
N SER A 106 -1.31 10.11 -16.17
CA SER A 106 -2.51 10.93 -16.40
C SER A 106 -2.57 12.02 -15.36
N GLY A 107 -2.52 13.30 -15.73
CA GLY A 107 -2.72 14.39 -14.78
C GLY A 107 -4.13 14.43 -14.15
N ASN A 108 -5.08 13.61 -14.63
CA ASN A 108 -6.49 13.63 -14.24
C ASN A 108 -6.93 12.47 -13.33
N LEU A 109 -6.14 11.38 -13.27
CA LEU A 109 -6.45 10.21 -12.44
C LEU A 109 -5.66 10.23 -11.14
N GLY A 110 -6.35 9.93 -10.02
CA GLY A 110 -5.73 9.88 -8.69
C GLY A 110 -5.12 8.52 -8.38
N LEU A 111 -4.21 8.51 -7.40
CA LEU A 111 -3.45 7.32 -7.00
C LEU A 111 -4.20 6.40 -6.01
N ASP A 112 -5.27 6.88 -5.35
CA ASP A 112 -6.10 6.06 -4.45
C ASP A 112 -7.08 5.19 -5.26
N ILE A 113 -6.53 4.12 -5.84
CA ILE A 113 -7.26 3.20 -6.71
C ILE A 113 -7.69 1.99 -5.90
N LYS A 114 -8.98 1.65 -6.00
CA LYS A 114 -9.57 0.45 -5.39
C LYS A 114 -10.09 -0.46 -6.46
N THR A 115 -9.74 -1.74 -6.38
CA THR A 115 -10.15 -2.75 -7.36
C THR A 115 -10.70 -3.98 -6.64
N GLN A 116 -11.71 -4.59 -7.24
CA GLN A 116 -12.29 -5.84 -6.79
C GLN A 116 -12.59 -6.73 -7.99
N ILE A 117 -12.29 -8.01 -7.89
CA ILE A 117 -12.63 -9.01 -8.90
C ILE A 117 -13.33 -10.18 -8.22
N THR A 118 -14.42 -10.63 -8.83
CA THR A 118 -15.14 -11.85 -8.45
C THR A 118 -15.02 -12.85 -9.58
N ILE A 119 -14.72 -14.10 -9.24
CA ILE A 119 -14.60 -15.23 -10.17
C ILE A 119 -15.66 -16.26 -9.81
N ASP A 120 -16.29 -16.82 -10.83
CA ASP A 120 -17.11 -18.02 -10.69
C ASP A 120 -16.17 -19.23 -10.54
N ASP A 121 -16.17 -19.84 -9.37
CA ASP A 121 -15.31 -20.98 -9.02
C ASP A 121 -15.59 -22.23 -9.90
N ALA A 122 -16.81 -22.39 -10.40
CA ALA A 122 -17.18 -23.53 -11.23
C ALA A 122 -16.62 -23.43 -12.65
N THR A 123 -16.60 -22.23 -13.22
CA THR A 123 -16.17 -21.96 -14.61
C THR A 123 -14.77 -21.36 -14.71
N GLY A 124 -14.28 -20.74 -13.62
CA GLY A 124 -13.04 -19.98 -13.58
C GLY A 124 -13.11 -18.67 -14.38
N THR A 125 -14.31 -18.18 -14.71
CA THR A 125 -14.50 -16.93 -15.47
C THR A 125 -14.68 -15.75 -14.52
N ILE A 126 -14.24 -14.57 -14.96
CA ILE A 126 -14.47 -13.32 -14.21
C ILE A 126 -15.96 -12.98 -14.35
N GLU A 127 -16.66 -12.97 -13.23
CA GLU A 127 -18.06 -12.59 -13.14
C GLU A 127 -18.23 -11.06 -13.03
N THR A 128 -17.40 -10.44 -12.21
CA THR A 128 -17.46 -9.00 -11.95
C THR A 128 -16.07 -8.43 -11.74
N ALA A 129 -15.83 -7.25 -12.32
CA ALA A 129 -14.68 -6.41 -12.03
C ALA A 129 -15.15 -5.00 -11.66
N ILE A 130 -14.77 -4.53 -10.46
CA ILE A 130 -15.09 -3.18 -9.98
C ILE A 130 -13.80 -2.39 -9.87
N VAL A 131 -13.85 -1.15 -10.38
CA VAL A 131 -12.76 -0.17 -10.27
C VAL A 131 -13.33 1.12 -9.71
N ALA A 132 -12.71 1.63 -8.64
CA ALA A 132 -12.94 2.97 -8.14
C ALA A 132 -11.64 3.75 -8.23
N ILE A 133 -11.64 4.83 -9.01
CA ILE A 133 -10.48 5.69 -9.25
C ILE A 133 -10.89 7.15 -9.14
N PRO A 134 -10.19 7.99 -8.34
CA PRO A 134 -10.46 9.42 -8.28
C PRO A 134 -10.17 10.10 -9.61
N MET A 135 -11.01 11.07 -9.99
CA MET A 135 -10.84 11.88 -11.20
C MET A 135 -11.00 13.36 -10.86
N LEU A 136 -10.11 14.20 -11.40
CA LEU A 136 -10.21 15.67 -11.23
C LEU A 136 -11.36 16.27 -12.05
N GLN A 137 -11.61 15.71 -13.23
CA GLN A 137 -12.62 16.21 -14.15
C GLN A 137 -13.65 15.11 -14.50
N PRO A 138 -14.96 15.33 -14.23
CA PRO A 138 -16.01 14.35 -14.52
C PRO A 138 -16.16 14.02 -16.02
N GLU A 139 -15.65 14.87 -16.90
CA GLU A 139 -15.72 14.69 -18.36
C GLU A 139 -14.88 13.48 -18.83
N ASP A 140 -13.89 13.08 -18.06
CA ASP A 140 -13.03 11.93 -18.39
C ASP A 140 -13.76 10.58 -18.19
N ILE A 141 -14.89 10.55 -17.48
CA ILE A 141 -15.72 9.34 -17.32
C ILE A 141 -16.14 8.77 -18.68
N LYS A 142 -16.38 9.61 -19.68
CA LYS A 142 -16.78 9.18 -21.03
C LYS A 142 -15.67 8.48 -21.79
N THR A 143 -14.41 8.72 -21.44
CA THR A 143 -13.23 8.13 -22.09
C THR A 143 -12.87 6.76 -21.53
N VAL A 144 -13.33 6.42 -20.33
CA VAL A 144 -13.04 5.16 -19.63
C VAL A 144 -14.05 4.05 -19.97
N HIS A 145 -15.15 4.37 -20.66
CA HIS A 145 -16.21 3.41 -21.03
C HIS A 145 -16.06 2.76 -22.41
N HIS A 146 -14.87 2.83 -23.03
CA HIS A 146 -14.61 2.18 -24.32
C HIS A 146 -13.63 1.02 -24.22
#